data_bf39aca9878fded35b936b0f1681238f
#
_entry.id   bf39aca9878fded35b936b0f1681238f
#
_cell.length_a   1.000
_cell.length_b   1.000
_cell.length_c   1.000
_cell.angle_alpha   90.00
_cell.angle_beta   90.00
_cell.angle_gamma   90.00
#
_symmetry.space_group_name_H-M   'P 1'
#
loop_
_entity.id
_entity.type
_entity.pdbx_description
1 polymer ?
#
loop_
_entity_poly.entity_id
_entity_poly.type
_entity_poly.pdbx_seq_one_letter_code
_entity_poly.pdbx_strand_id
1 'polypeptide(L)'
;MLAVIVDDQRDISTVKQRLGTIVSKRRKVENHNGEFWIYCKTDNTLDITLGSLTTGCRGSVRFGTYEEDEFAHLQPLQRLLKKFLRSRGSIVSAEPQLIETCPKTWTLYKPMVLFGANSFGCKLWNEFLSEYGPDFFKYILQDELFAKYTHIAINKPIQNDDVMRRPFSITPVFGDFGPEPNDKIFNEPTKKDFDQAFWCSAVQNGIYQEWAPRFTMFSRGNIKEKKRVLQFGCEKDDFVIDMYAGIGYFALSYLHNGATVFCWELNPWSIEGLKRGLSANGHNLRIFQSQDEFTLDRFNQLRKEGVTAFVFAESNIHAVDRLSVLNNPKIRHINLGLLPSSRDSWSAAKNLAAKSSISTTIHVHENVHIGEIDTFAKQMGVQFGTVEHVEKVKTFAPDIWHIVVDVKAKKNEN
;
A
#
# COMPACT_ATOMS: atom_id res chain seq x y z
N MET A 1 29.52 26.83 -5.47
CA MET A 1 30.20 25.84 -4.59
C MET A 1 30.97 24.83 -5.43
N LEU A 2 32.09 24.31 -4.91
CA LEU A 2 32.95 23.33 -5.57
C LEU A 2 32.45 21.89 -5.36
N ALA A 3 32.51 21.07 -6.39
CA ALA A 3 32.41 19.63 -6.30
C ALA A 3 33.66 18.96 -6.87
N VAL A 4 34.03 17.80 -6.35
CA VAL A 4 34.98 16.89 -6.95
C VAL A 4 34.24 15.74 -7.59
N ILE A 5 34.47 15.51 -8.87
CA ILE A 5 33.79 14.52 -9.69
C ILE A 5 34.76 13.40 -9.95
N VAL A 6 34.31 12.15 -9.70
CA VAL A 6 35.05 10.93 -9.99
C VAL A 6 34.21 10.02 -10.88
N ASP A 7 34.83 9.36 -11.84
CA ASP A 7 34.15 8.46 -12.77
C ASP A 7 34.22 6.96 -12.37
N ASP A 8 35.07 6.63 -11.36
CA ASP A 8 35.10 5.29 -10.77
C ASP A 8 34.56 5.30 -9.34
N GLN A 9 33.49 4.56 -9.07
CA GLN A 9 32.86 4.46 -7.76
C GLN A 9 33.82 4.05 -6.64
N ARG A 10 34.85 3.26 -6.96
CA ARG A 10 35.85 2.77 -6.00
C ARG A 10 36.76 3.88 -5.48
N ASP A 11 36.89 4.98 -6.21
CA ASP A 11 37.74 6.11 -5.86
C ASP A 11 37.05 7.08 -4.88
N ILE A 12 35.73 7.01 -4.71
CA ILE A 12 34.94 7.89 -3.83
C ILE A 12 35.51 7.93 -2.42
N SER A 13 35.80 6.77 -1.84
CA SER A 13 36.33 6.67 -0.47
C SER A 13 37.67 7.35 -0.33
N THR A 14 38.58 7.11 -1.28
CA THR A 14 39.93 7.67 -1.32
C THR A 14 39.90 9.18 -1.46
N VAL A 15 39.09 9.69 -2.39
CA VAL A 15 38.95 11.12 -2.64
C VAL A 15 38.30 11.82 -1.44
N LYS A 16 37.26 11.24 -0.84
CA LYS A 16 36.64 11.79 0.38
C LYS A 16 37.61 11.87 1.55
N GLN A 17 38.44 10.86 1.75
CA GLN A 17 39.45 10.86 2.81
C GLN A 17 40.46 11.99 2.62
N ARG A 18 40.89 12.23 1.40
CA ARG A 18 41.84 13.31 1.06
C ARG A 18 41.25 14.69 1.17
N LEU A 19 39.98 14.84 0.83
CA LEU A 19 39.21 16.07 1.03
C LEU A 19 38.97 16.38 2.52
N GLY A 20 38.94 15.34 3.36
CA GLY A 20 38.83 15.48 4.80
C GLY A 20 37.63 16.33 5.25
N THR A 21 37.89 17.38 6.00
CA THR A 21 36.86 18.30 6.55
C THR A 21 36.17 19.17 5.51
N ILE A 22 36.72 19.26 4.30
CA ILE A 22 36.19 20.08 3.20
C ILE A 22 34.94 19.42 2.60
N VAL A 23 34.78 18.09 2.72
CA VAL A 23 33.57 17.39 2.24
C VAL A 23 32.35 17.93 2.96
N SER A 24 31.31 18.22 2.20
CA SER A 24 30.03 18.61 2.75
C SER A 24 29.38 17.43 3.50
N LYS A 25 29.05 17.61 4.77
CA LYS A 25 28.29 16.64 5.56
C LYS A 25 26.76 16.70 5.25
N ARG A 26 26.32 17.77 4.56
CA ARG A 26 24.92 18.04 4.25
C ARG A 26 24.45 17.34 2.97
N ARG A 27 25.38 17.06 2.04
CA ARG A 27 25.06 16.39 0.78
C ARG A 27 25.74 15.03 0.69
N LYS A 28 24.98 14.04 0.23
CA LYS A 28 25.53 12.72 -0.11
C LYS A 28 26.22 12.81 -1.48
N VAL A 29 27.05 11.84 -1.76
CA VAL A 29 27.58 11.65 -3.12
C VAL A 29 26.41 11.29 -4.04
N GLU A 30 26.30 11.99 -5.14
CA GLU A 30 25.28 11.78 -6.16
C GLU A 30 25.92 11.17 -7.41
N ASN A 31 25.19 10.27 -8.08
CA ASN A 31 25.62 9.71 -9.36
C ASN A 31 24.85 10.39 -10.48
N HIS A 32 25.54 11.09 -11.36
CA HIS A 32 25.01 11.71 -12.56
C HIS A 32 25.59 11.00 -13.78
N ASN A 33 24.83 10.04 -14.34
CA ASN A 33 25.20 9.29 -15.56
C ASN A 33 26.58 8.60 -15.50
N GLY A 34 26.93 8.03 -14.35
CA GLY A 34 28.20 7.33 -14.15
C GLY A 34 29.29 8.19 -13.51
N GLU A 35 29.07 9.48 -13.36
CA GLU A 35 29.96 10.39 -12.64
C GLU A 35 29.48 10.57 -11.20
N PHE A 36 30.40 10.45 -10.24
CA PHE A 36 30.10 10.58 -8.82
C PHE A 36 30.55 11.93 -8.30
N TRP A 37 29.62 12.76 -7.88
CA TRP A 37 29.84 14.13 -7.41
C TRP A 37 30.00 14.15 -5.89
N ILE A 38 31.21 14.56 -5.44
CA ILE A 38 31.55 14.73 -4.03
C ILE A 38 31.50 16.22 -3.74
N TYR A 39 30.50 16.66 -2.99
CA TYR A 39 30.28 18.08 -2.73
C TYR A 39 31.18 18.63 -1.64
N CYS A 40 31.77 19.81 -1.87
CA CYS A 40 32.64 20.50 -0.95
C CYS A 40 31.94 21.69 -0.27
N LYS A 41 32.45 22.11 0.89
CA LYS A 41 31.93 23.28 1.63
C LYS A 41 32.56 24.60 1.17
N THR A 42 33.51 24.55 0.29
CA THR A 42 34.25 25.71 -0.24
C THR A 42 33.91 25.94 -1.71
N ASP A 43 34.02 27.13 -2.17
CA ASP A 43 34.00 27.55 -3.57
C ASP A 43 35.42 27.83 -4.12
N ASN A 44 36.43 27.77 -3.23
CA ASN A 44 37.81 28.09 -3.57
C ASN A 44 38.60 26.80 -3.92
N THR A 45 39.06 26.71 -5.16
CA THR A 45 39.94 25.61 -5.64
C THR A 45 41.38 25.73 -5.12
N LEU A 46 41.79 26.89 -4.61
CA LEU A 46 43.18 27.11 -4.12
C LEU A 46 43.48 26.25 -2.88
N ASP A 47 42.45 25.84 -2.13
CA ASP A 47 42.61 25.00 -0.95
C ASP A 47 42.79 23.49 -1.28
N ILE A 48 42.68 23.12 -2.57
CA ILE A 48 42.65 21.71 -3.02
C ILE A 48 43.54 21.56 -4.25
N THR A 49 44.60 20.78 -4.15
CA THR A 49 45.44 20.45 -5.31
C THR A 49 44.89 19.19 -5.99
N LEU A 50 44.50 19.30 -7.26
CA LEU A 50 43.94 18.18 -8.03
C LEU A 50 44.91 16.99 -8.05
N GLY A 51 46.20 17.22 -8.18
CA GLY A 51 47.24 16.21 -8.15
C GLY A 51 47.27 15.36 -6.87
N SER A 52 46.95 15.98 -5.71
CA SER A 52 46.86 15.26 -4.44
C SER A 52 45.61 14.34 -4.38
N LEU A 53 44.57 14.68 -5.11
CA LEU A 53 43.32 13.90 -5.17
C LEU A 53 43.41 12.72 -6.13
N THR A 54 44.19 12.85 -7.21
CA THR A 54 44.26 11.85 -8.30
C THR A 54 45.23 10.70 -8.02
N THR A 55 46.23 10.88 -7.14
CA THR A 55 47.26 9.88 -6.84
C THR A 55 46.60 8.52 -6.45
N GLY A 56 46.88 7.46 -7.21
CA GLY A 56 46.34 6.12 -6.92
C GLY A 56 44.83 5.93 -7.16
N CYS A 57 44.14 6.89 -7.76
CA CYS A 57 42.81 6.73 -8.29
C CYS A 57 42.86 5.93 -9.59
N ARG A 58 41.82 5.16 -9.85
CA ARG A 58 41.68 4.32 -11.05
C ARG A 58 41.04 5.08 -12.20
N GLY A 59 40.14 5.97 -11.89
CA GLY A 59 39.44 6.81 -12.83
C GLY A 59 39.91 8.25 -12.83
N SER A 60 39.26 9.10 -13.63
CA SER A 60 39.51 10.52 -13.68
C SER A 60 38.94 11.22 -12.47
N VAL A 61 39.63 12.28 -12.01
CA VAL A 61 39.18 13.17 -10.95
C VAL A 61 39.23 14.57 -11.48
N ARG A 62 38.14 15.30 -11.41
CA ARG A 62 38.06 16.68 -11.88
C ARG A 62 37.25 17.57 -10.95
N PHE A 63 37.43 18.86 -11.08
CA PHE A 63 36.56 19.82 -10.39
C PHE A 63 35.32 20.10 -11.21
N GLY A 64 34.23 20.29 -10.51
CA GLY A 64 32.96 20.80 -11.03
C GLY A 64 32.44 21.90 -10.12
N THR A 65 31.54 22.70 -10.63
CA THR A 65 30.84 23.71 -9.84
C THR A 65 29.33 23.30 -9.74
N TYR A 66 28.75 23.59 -8.60
CA TYR A 66 27.31 23.40 -8.41
C TYR A 66 26.74 24.63 -7.70
N GLU A 67 25.48 24.90 -7.99
CA GLU A 67 24.75 25.89 -7.22
C GLU A 67 24.25 25.24 -5.93
N GLU A 68 24.59 25.86 -4.78
CA GLU A 68 24.04 25.42 -3.51
C GLU A 68 22.56 25.82 -3.48
N ASP A 69 21.68 24.84 -3.34
CA ASP A 69 20.27 25.14 -3.08
C ASP A 69 20.18 25.84 -1.72
N GLU A 70 19.94 27.12 -1.72
CA GLU A 70 19.77 27.97 -0.53
C GLU A 70 18.81 27.35 0.48
N PHE A 71 17.87 26.53 -0.03
CA PHE A 71 16.84 25.87 0.76
C PHE A 71 17.14 24.39 1.08
N ALA A 72 18.38 23.92 0.85
CA ALA A 72 18.77 22.53 1.08
C ALA A 72 18.57 22.06 2.54
N HIS A 73 18.51 22.99 3.49
CA HIS A 73 18.23 22.71 4.90
C HIS A 73 16.76 22.42 5.20
N LEU A 74 15.85 22.75 4.29
CA LEU A 74 14.41 22.54 4.43
C LEU A 74 14.01 21.11 3.99
N GLN A 75 12.89 20.62 4.54
CA GLN A 75 12.26 19.39 4.06
C GLN A 75 11.77 19.56 2.62
N PRO A 76 11.65 18.47 1.82
CA PRO A 76 11.37 18.59 0.37
C PRO A 76 10.18 19.48 0.02
N LEU A 77 9.03 19.29 0.67
CA LEU A 77 7.85 20.11 0.37
C LEU A 77 7.99 21.56 0.86
N GLN A 78 8.66 21.79 1.98
CA GLN A 78 8.98 23.13 2.46
C GLN A 78 9.88 23.90 1.46
N ARG A 79 10.83 23.19 0.87
CA ARG A 79 11.70 23.73 -0.18
C ARG A 79 10.91 24.14 -1.41
N LEU A 80 10.00 23.28 -1.86
CA LEU A 80 9.13 23.59 -3.00
C LEU A 80 8.20 24.77 -2.71
N LEU A 81 7.60 24.82 -1.52
CA LEU A 81 6.80 25.97 -1.09
C LEU A 81 7.61 27.26 -1.13
N LYS A 82 8.82 27.27 -0.58
CA LYS A 82 9.68 28.44 -0.57
C LYS A 82 10.07 28.91 -1.97
N LYS A 83 10.43 27.98 -2.85
CA LYS A 83 10.73 28.28 -4.25
C LYS A 83 9.49 28.83 -4.99
N PHE A 84 8.31 28.25 -4.73
CA PHE A 84 7.07 28.75 -5.28
C PHE A 84 6.75 30.20 -4.86
N LEU A 85 6.81 30.49 -3.55
CA LEU A 85 6.57 31.83 -3.01
C LEU A 85 7.53 32.86 -3.59
N ARG A 86 8.82 32.52 -3.70
CA ARG A 86 9.82 33.38 -4.32
C ARG A 86 9.54 33.65 -5.80
N SER A 87 9.09 32.65 -6.56
CA SER A 87 8.77 32.81 -7.99
C SER A 87 7.61 33.76 -8.24
N ARG A 88 6.73 33.96 -7.26
CA ARG A 88 5.58 34.87 -7.35
C ARG A 88 5.91 36.31 -6.95
N GLY A 89 7.11 36.56 -6.46
CA GLY A 89 7.51 37.90 -5.98
C GLY A 89 6.73 38.39 -4.76
N SER A 90 5.91 37.55 -4.18
CA SER A 90 5.04 37.90 -3.06
C SER A 90 5.80 37.72 -1.75
N ILE A 91 6.01 38.82 -1.02
CA ILE A 91 6.39 38.77 0.40
C ILE A 91 5.11 38.41 1.16
N VAL A 92 4.85 37.11 1.29
CA VAL A 92 3.76 36.65 2.16
C VAL A 92 4.25 36.81 3.60
N SER A 93 3.68 37.75 4.34
CA SER A 93 4.06 38.02 5.75
C SER A 93 3.96 36.75 6.63
N ALA A 94 3.15 35.80 6.23
CA ALA A 94 2.91 34.50 6.86
C ALA A 94 3.87 33.37 6.37
N GLU A 95 4.85 33.65 5.52
CA GLU A 95 5.77 32.65 4.97
C GLU A 95 6.45 31.77 6.05
N PRO A 96 6.99 32.29 7.16
CA PRO A 96 7.63 31.46 8.18
C PRO A 96 6.69 30.44 8.78
N GLN A 97 5.43 30.81 9.05
CA GLN A 97 4.42 29.93 9.63
C GLN A 97 3.93 28.89 8.62
N LEU A 98 3.79 29.26 7.33
CA LEU A 98 3.49 28.29 6.27
C LEU A 98 4.61 27.24 6.13
N ILE A 99 5.87 27.63 6.20
CA ILE A 99 7.02 26.71 6.15
C ILE A 99 7.01 25.78 7.38
N GLU A 100 6.77 26.32 8.58
CA GLU A 100 6.76 25.53 9.81
C GLU A 100 5.64 24.48 9.82
N THR A 101 4.44 24.87 9.38
CA THR A 101 3.23 24.02 9.37
C THR A 101 3.10 23.18 8.09
N CYS A 102 4.06 23.28 7.18
CA CYS A 102 4.08 22.52 5.92
C CYS A 102 4.11 20.99 6.19
N PRO A 103 3.29 20.19 5.53
CA PRO A 103 3.31 18.74 5.68
C PRO A 103 4.71 18.15 5.43
N LYS A 104 5.15 17.29 6.35
CA LYS A 104 6.50 16.66 6.29
C LYS A 104 6.45 15.24 5.73
N THR A 105 5.27 14.64 5.67
CA THR A 105 5.08 13.25 5.24
C THR A 105 3.85 13.12 4.34
N TRP A 106 3.93 12.21 3.39
CA TRP A 106 2.86 11.82 2.48
C TRP A 106 3.01 10.37 2.07
N THR A 107 2.00 9.83 1.43
CA THR A 107 2.03 8.51 0.81
C THR A 107 1.86 8.65 -0.70
N LEU A 108 2.60 7.84 -1.44
CA LEU A 108 2.56 7.82 -2.89
C LEU A 108 1.84 6.57 -3.38
N TYR A 109 0.73 6.79 -4.10
CA TYR A 109 -0.03 5.76 -4.81
C TYR A 109 -0.21 6.22 -6.25
N LYS A 110 0.22 5.45 -7.23
CA LYS A 110 0.07 5.87 -8.62
C LYS A 110 -1.41 6.04 -9.01
N PRO A 111 -1.83 7.17 -9.56
CA PRO A 111 -1.07 8.40 -9.83
C PRO A 111 -1.34 9.52 -8.78
N MET A 112 -1.56 9.20 -7.50
CA MET A 112 -1.97 10.12 -6.43
C MET A 112 -0.90 10.31 -5.36
N VAL A 113 -0.72 11.57 -4.92
CA VAL A 113 -0.05 11.94 -3.67
C VAL A 113 -1.11 12.10 -2.59
N LEU A 114 -1.01 11.32 -1.51
CA LEU A 114 -1.95 11.33 -0.40
C LEU A 114 -1.31 11.91 0.85
N PHE A 115 -1.78 13.08 1.28
CA PHE A 115 -1.39 13.72 2.52
C PHE A 115 -2.20 13.20 3.72
N GLY A 116 -1.64 13.34 4.93
CA GLY A 116 -2.31 12.93 6.17
C GLY A 116 -3.47 13.85 6.55
N ALA A 117 -4.30 13.40 7.50
CA ALA A 117 -5.56 14.05 7.90
C ALA A 117 -5.43 15.51 8.35
N ASN A 118 -4.30 15.87 8.94
CA ASN A 118 -4.07 17.22 9.47
C ASN A 118 -3.28 18.11 8.51
N SER A 119 -3.04 17.65 7.27
CA SER A 119 -2.29 18.42 6.29
C SER A 119 -3.13 19.58 5.77
N PHE A 120 -2.51 20.76 5.71
CA PHE A 120 -3.13 21.99 5.19
C PHE A 120 -4.39 22.46 5.96
N GLY A 121 -4.65 21.96 7.18
CA GLY A 121 -5.91 22.17 7.90
C GLY A 121 -5.99 23.45 8.72
N CYS A 122 -4.93 24.24 8.88
CA CYS A 122 -5.00 25.48 9.63
C CYS A 122 -5.53 26.63 8.77
N LYS A 123 -6.03 27.70 9.43
CA LYS A 123 -6.59 28.88 8.78
C LYS A 123 -5.64 29.48 7.72
N LEU A 124 -4.37 29.57 8.07
CA LEU A 124 -3.34 30.11 7.19
C LEU A 124 -3.19 29.32 5.88
N TRP A 125 -3.21 27.99 5.96
CA TRP A 125 -3.18 27.15 4.77
C TRP A 125 -4.46 27.26 3.95
N ASN A 126 -5.64 27.41 4.60
CA ASN A 126 -6.89 27.60 3.88
C ASN A 126 -6.88 28.92 3.08
N GLU A 127 -6.37 30.01 3.67
CA GLU A 127 -6.21 31.29 2.99
C GLU A 127 -5.23 31.18 1.82
N PHE A 128 -4.05 30.59 2.05
CA PHE A 128 -3.04 30.37 1.00
C PHE A 128 -3.58 29.51 -0.15
N LEU A 129 -4.23 28.39 0.17
CA LEU A 129 -4.76 27.50 -0.87
C LEU A 129 -5.98 28.07 -1.59
N SER A 130 -6.74 28.96 -0.97
CA SER A 130 -7.83 29.68 -1.62
C SER A 130 -7.31 30.60 -2.74
N GLU A 131 -6.13 31.18 -2.55
CA GLU A 131 -5.52 32.12 -3.49
C GLU A 131 -4.60 31.42 -4.50
N TYR A 132 -3.75 30.50 -4.01
CA TYR A 132 -2.67 29.90 -4.80
C TYR A 132 -2.79 28.38 -5.00
N GLY A 133 -3.80 27.73 -4.45
CA GLY A 133 -3.86 26.26 -4.37
C GLY A 133 -3.63 25.55 -5.71
N PRO A 134 -4.40 25.85 -6.77
CA PRO A 134 -4.22 25.18 -8.06
C PRO A 134 -2.82 25.36 -8.64
N ASP A 135 -2.27 26.58 -8.56
CA ASP A 135 -0.95 26.90 -9.08
C ASP A 135 0.16 26.23 -8.26
N PHE A 136 0.03 26.23 -6.93
CA PHE A 136 0.96 25.57 -6.03
C PHE A 136 0.99 24.05 -6.24
N PHE A 137 -0.17 23.41 -6.34
CA PHE A 137 -0.22 21.97 -6.58
C PHE A 137 0.30 21.60 -7.97
N LYS A 138 -0.01 22.38 -8.98
CA LYS A 138 0.58 22.21 -10.31
C LYS A 138 2.11 22.35 -10.28
N TYR A 139 2.62 23.34 -9.53
CA TYR A 139 4.05 23.56 -9.38
C TYR A 139 4.75 22.38 -8.71
N ILE A 140 4.23 21.87 -7.58
CA ILE A 140 4.87 20.76 -6.89
C ILE A 140 4.84 19.45 -7.69
N LEU A 141 3.81 19.23 -8.51
CA LEU A 141 3.73 18.04 -9.38
C LEU A 141 4.71 18.09 -10.58
N GLN A 142 5.35 19.23 -10.84
CA GLN A 142 6.41 19.34 -11.85
C GLN A 142 7.79 18.98 -11.29
N ASP A 143 7.96 18.94 -9.97
CA ASP A 143 9.21 18.54 -9.33
C ASP A 143 9.46 17.02 -9.47
N GLU A 144 10.72 16.62 -9.58
CA GLU A 144 11.13 15.21 -9.73
C GLU A 144 10.51 14.28 -8.69
N LEU A 145 10.30 14.79 -7.48
CA LEU A 145 9.69 14.04 -6.37
C LEU A 145 8.26 13.59 -6.69
N PHE A 146 7.51 14.40 -7.45
CA PHE A 146 6.10 14.20 -7.75
C PHE A 146 5.78 14.09 -9.25
N ALA A 147 6.76 14.16 -10.14
CA ALA A 147 6.55 14.22 -11.61
C ALA A 147 5.79 13.01 -12.20
N LYS A 148 5.69 11.91 -11.45
CA LYS A 148 4.92 10.71 -11.85
C LYS A 148 3.49 10.69 -11.33
N TYR A 149 3.07 11.77 -10.68
CA TYR A 149 1.75 11.90 -10.03
C TYR A 149 0.98 13.06 -10.64
N THR A 150 -0.33 12.92 -10.69
CA THR A 150 -1.23 13.89 -11.33
C THR A 150 -2.34 14.36 -10.40
N HIS A 151 -2.52 13.69 -9.27
CA HIS A 151 -3.60 13.94 -8.32
C HIS A 151 -3.06 14.14 -6.92
N ILE A 152 -3.72 15.00 -6.17
CA ILE A 152 -3.42 15.25 -4.75
C ILE A 152 -4.69 15.14 -3.94
N ALA A 153 -4.62 14.42 -2.83
CA ALA A 153 -5.72 14.29 -1.88
C ALA A 153 -5.23 14.34 -0.44
N ILE A 154 -6.15 14.63 0.48
CA ILE A 154 -5.94 14.55 1.92
C ILE A 154 -6.76 13.39 2.47
N ASN A 155 -6.10 12.54 3.26
CA ASN A 155 -6.75 11.41 3.93
C ASN A 155 -7.48 11.90 5.19
N LYS A 156 -8.63 11.28 5.50
CA LYS A 156 -9.34 11.48 6.76
C LYS A 156 -9.56 10.12 7.43
N PRO A 157 -9.82 10.06 8.74
CA PRO A 157 -10.14 8.81 9.43
C PRO A 157 -11.40 8.16 8.86
N ILE A 158 -11.41 6.82 8.78
CA ILE A 158 -12.58 6.03 8.37
C ILE A 158 -13.51 5.91 9.57
N GLN A 159 -14.82 6.02 9.34
CA GLN A 159 -15.82 5.76 10.38
C GLN A 159 -15.85 4.26 10.68
N ASN A 160 -15.80 3.89 11.98
CA ASN A 160 -15.65 2.49 12.40
C ASN A 160 -16.93 1.66 12.25
N ASP A 161 -18.08 2.28 12.10
CA ASP A 161 -19.43 1.70 12.05
C ASP A 161 -19.91 1.37 10.62
N ASP A 162 -19.15 1.72 9.59
CA ASP A 162 -19.50 1.40 8.21
C ASP A 162 -19.05 -0.02 7.83
N VAL A 163 -20.00 -0.95 7.73
CA VAL A 163 -19.79 -2.36 7.34
C VAL A 163 -19.08 -2.48 5.98
N MET A 164 -19.40 -1.60 5.02
CA MET A 164 -18.80 -1.57 3.68
C MET A 164 -17.43 -0.89 3.66
N ARG A 165 -16.99 -0.35 4.78
CA ARG A 165 -15.72 0.36 4.91
C ARG A 165 -15.52 1.45 3.85
N ARG A 166 -16.57 2.21 3.57
CA ARG A 166 -16.56 3.29 2.60
C ARG A 166 -15.59 4.38 3.03
N PRO A 167 -14.66 4.80 2.16
CA PRO A 167 -13.75 5.89 2.48
C PRO A 167 -14.42 7.25 2.26
N PHE A 168 -15.41 7.62 3.07
CA PHE A 168 -16.02 8.99 3.04
C PHE A 168 -15.01 10.11 3.27
N SER A 169 -13.76 9.77 3.40
CA SER A 169 -12.78 10.59 4.08
C SER A 169 -11.61 10.99 3.22
N ILE A 170 -11.57 10.60 1.94
CA ILE A 170 -10.58 11.19 1.06
C ILE A 170 -11.12 12.52 0.53
N THR A 171 -10.37 13.60 0.73
CA THR A 171 -10.71 14.91 0.19
C THR A 171 -9.83 15.16 -1.03
N PRO A 172 -10.38 15.16 -2.26
CA PRO A 172 -9.69 15.62 -3.44
C PRO A 172 -9.23 17.06 -3.26
N VAL A 173 -7.98 17.35 -3.66
CA VAL A 173 -7.41 18.69 -3.56
C VAL A 173 -6.98 19.19 -4.93
N PHE A 174 -6.46 18.32 -5.78
CA PHE A 174 -6.02 18.64 -7.13
C PHE A 174 -6.12 17.41 -8.03
N GLY A 175 -6.60 17.62 -9.26
CA GLY A 175 -6.85 16.56 -10.25
C GLY A 175 -8.32 16.18 -10.34
N ASP A 176 -8.69 15.44 -11.38
CA ASP A 176 -10.05 14.93 -11.60
C ASP A 176 -10.21 13.55 -10.96
N PHE A 177 -10.95 13.48 -9.88
CA PHE A 177 -11.23 12.24 -9.15
C PHE A 177 -12.49 11.51 -9.64
N GLY A 178 -13.02 11.92 -10.76
CA GLY A 178 -14.26 11.37 -11.31
C GLY A 178 -15.52 11.83 -10.56
N PRO A 179 -16.64 11.13 -10.75
CA PRO A 179 -17.93 11.54 -10.22
C PRO A 179 -17.95 11.56 -8.68
N GLU A 180 -18.77 12.46 -8.12
CA GLU A 180 -19.01 12.51 -6.69
C GLU A 180 -19.71 11.22 -6.22
N PRO A 181 -19.22 10.57 -5.15
CA PRO A 181 -19.85 9.40 -4.58
C PRO A 181 -21.27 9.72 -4.12
N ASN A 182 -22.20 8.85 -4.46
CA ASN A 182 -23.57 8.83 -3.95
C ASN A 182 -24.01 7.39 -3.77
N ASP A 183 -25.11 7.17 -3.04
CA ASP A 183 -25.57 5.81 -2.70
C ASP A 183 -25.81 4.93 -3.93
N LYS A 184 -26.34 5.48 -5.03
CA LYS A 184 -26.57 4.73 -6.26
C LYS A 184 -25.25 4.29 -6.90
N ILE A 185 -24.32 5.21 -7.12
CA ILE A 185 -23.01 4.89 -7.71
C ILE A 185 -22.24 3.94 -6.80
N PHE A 186 -22.41 4.07 -5.47
CA PHE A 186 -21.72 3.23 -4.53
C PHE A 186 -22.27 1.78 -4.53
N ASN A 187 -23.60 1.62 -4.40
CA ASN A 187 -24.22 0.31 -4.22
C ASN A 187 -24.45 -0.45 -5.54
N GLU A 188 -24.71 0.29 -6.63
CA GLU A 188 -25.10 -0.30 -7.93
C GLU A 188 -24.28 0.36 -9.07
N PRO A 189 -22.94 0.32 -9.01
CA PRO A 189 -22.12 0.93 -10.04
C PRO A 189 -22.28 0.24 -11.37
N THR A 190 -22.39 1.03 -12.43
CA THR A 190 -22.37 0.56 -13.81
C THR A 190 -20.94 0.48 -14.34
N LYS A 191 -20.75 -0.19 -15.49
CA LYS A 191 -19.46 -0.17 -16.18
C LYS A 191 -18.96 1.26 -16.44
N LYS A 192 -19.86 2.18 -16.79
CA LYS A 192 -19.54 3.59 -17.03
C LYS A 192 -19.01 4.26 -15.75
N ASP A 193 -19.57 3.95 -14.59
CA ASP A 193 -19.12 4.51 -13.32
C ASP A 193 -17.70 4.02 -12.98
N PHE A 194 -17.38 2.75 -13.22
CA PHE A 194 -16.03 2.23 -13.08
C PHE A 194 -15.03 2.87 -14.06
N ASP A 195 -15.44 3.10 -15.31
CA ASP A 195 -14.59 3.69 -16.33
C ASP A 195 -14.32 5.19 -16.08
N GLN A 196 -15.25 5.90 -15.44
CA GLN A 196 -15.13 7.32 -15.11
C GLN A 196 -14.47 7.59 -13.75
N ALA A 197 -14.40 6.60 -12.87
CA ALA A 197 -13.80 6.76 -11.56
C ALA A 197 -12.28 6.91 -11.65
N PHE A 198 -11.73 7.61 -10.68
CA PHE A 198 -10.29 7.67 -10.47
C PHE A 198 -9.79 6.40 -9.77
N TRP A 199 -8.75 5.79 -10.31
CA TRP A 199 -8.13 4.58 -9.78
C TRP A 199 -6.69 4.82 -9.34
N CYS A 200 -6.34 4.27 -8.19
CA CYS A 200 -4.99 4.24 -7.67
C CYS A 200 -4.40 2.83 -7.71
N SER A 201 -3.09 2.76 -7.76
CA SER A 201 -2.39 1.48 -7.69
C SER A 201 -1.17 1.52 -6.78
N ALA A 202 -0.80 0.35 -6.28
CA ALA A 202 0.43 0.13 -5.54
C ALA A 202 0.99 -1.27 -5.83
N VAL A 203 2.30 -1.39 -5.77
CA VAL A 203 2.98 -2.68 -5.79
C VAL A 203 3.55 -2.92 -4.39
N GLN A 204 3.14 -4.03 -3.76
CA GLN A 204 3.67 -4.46 -2.47
C GLN A 204 4.14 -5.91 -2.57
N ASN A 205 5.38 -6.18 -2.18
CA ASN A 205 5.98 -7.52 -2.26
C ASN A 205 5.89 -8.15 -3.68
N GLY A 206 6.00 -7.33 -4.74
CA GLY A 206 5.89 -7.78 -6.13
C GLY A 206 4.46 -7.93 -6.65
N ILE A 207 3.44 -7.75 -5.81
CA ILE A 207 2.02 -7.89 -6.18
C ILE A 207 1.42 -6.51 -6.47
N TYR A 208 0.84 -6.36 -7.66
CA TYR A 208 0.09 -5.16 -8.05
C TYR A 208 -1.33 -5.21 -7.48
N GLN A 209 -1.76 -4.10 -6.91
CA GLN A 209 -3.13 -3.89 -6.40
C GLN A 209 -3.67 -2.57 -6.91
N GLU A 210 -4.97 -2.52 -7.20
CA GLU A 210 -5.67 -1.35 -7.74
C GLU A 210 -6.97 -1.10 -6.98
N TRP A 211 -7.31 0.17 -6.73
CA TRP A 211 -8.55 0.53 -6.05
C TRP A 211 -9.00 1.94 -6.41
N ALA A 212 -10.29 2.20 -6.31
CA ALA A 212 -10.87 3.54 -6.44
C ALA A 212 -10.95 4.21 -5.06
N PRO A 213 -10.09 5.21 -4.74
CA PRO A 213 -9.91 5.70 -3.37
C PRO A 213 -11.12 6.46 -2.81
N ARG A 214 -12.08 6.84 -3.65
CA ARG A 214 -13.36 7.43 -3.22
C ARG A 214 -14.42 6.39 -2.84
N PHE A 215 -14.22 5.12 -3.19
CA PHE A 215 -15.22 4.05 -3.07
C PHE A 215 -14.75 2.84 -2.28
N THR A 216 -13.45 2.64 -2.17
CA THR A 216 -12.86 1.57 -1.35
C THR A 216 -11.52 2.00 -0.79
N MET A 217 -11.08 1.33 0.27
CA MET A 217 -9.85 1.68 0.97
C MET A 217 -8.66 0.81 0.55
N PHE A 218 -7.46 1.31 0.76
CA PHE A 218 -6.23 0.55 0.66
C PHE A 218 -5.53 0.45 2.02
N SER A 219 -5.42 -0.77 2.56
CA SER A 219 -4.70 -1.01 3.81
C SER A 219 -3.19 -1.19 3.56
N ARG A 220 -2.44 -0.08 3.66
CA ARG A 220 -0.97 -0.10 3.55
C ARG A 220 -0.32 -0.88 4.70
N GLY A 221 -0.89 -0.76 5.91
CA GLY A 221 -0.30 -1.32 7.14
C GLY A 221 -0.26 -2.85 7.21
N ASN A 222 -0.92 -3.55 6.28
CA ASN A 222 -0.92 -5.02 6.24
C ASN A 222 0.24 -5.59 5.42
N ILE A 223 1.23 -4.78 5.02
CA ILE A 223 2.35 -5.22 4.16
C ILE A 223 3.16 -6.36 4.78
N LYS A 224 3.34 -6.35 6.12
CA LYS A 224 4.03 -7.42 6.87
C LYS A 224 3.27 -8.73 6.76
N GLU A 225 1.97 -8.70 6.98
CA GLU A 225 1.10 -9.87 6.89
C GLU A 225 0.98 -10.38 5.45
N LYS A 226 0.83 -9.51 4.47
CA LYS A 226 0.88 -9.89 3.05
C LYS A 226 2.18 -10.62 2.68
N LYS A 227 3.33 -10.15 3.23
CA LYS A 227 4.63 -10.81 3.04
C LYS A 227 4.67 -12.19 3.71
N ARG A 228 4.06 -12.32 4.89
CA ARG A 228 3.97 -13.60 5.61
C ARG A 228 3.14 -14.61 4.83
N VAL A 229 1.98 -14.19 4.31
CA VAL A 229 1.10 -15.06 3.50
C VAL A 229 1.81 -15.55 2.22
N LEU A 230 2.69 -14.75 1.61
CA LEU A 230 3.52 -15.21 0.48
C LEU A 230 4.47 -16.37 0.82
N GLN A 231 4.70 -16.62 2.10
CA GLN A 231 5.56 -17.73 2.56
C GLN A 231 4.77 -18.98 2.93
N PHE A 232 3.43 -18.92 2.87
CA PHE A 232 2.59 -20.09 3.16
C PHE A 232 2.67 -21.09 2.01
N GLY A 233 2.92 -22.35 2.35
CA GLY A 233 2.96 -23.43 1.37
C GLY A 233 1.56 -23.72 0.84
N CYS A 234 1.40 -23.65 -0.47
CA CYS A 234 0.20 -24.12 -1.18
C CYS A 234 0.63 -25.08 -2.31
N GLU A 235 -0.09 -26.18 -2.44
CA GLU A 235 0.04 -27.08 -3.58
C GLU A 235 -0.91 -26.66 -4.70
N LYS A 236 -0.63 -27.07 -5.94
CA LYS A 236 -1.39 -26.67 -7.14
C LYS A 236 -2.91 -26.89 -7.03
N ASP A 237 -3.34 -27.93 -6.30
CA ASP A 237 -4.75 -28.29 -6.14
C ASP A 237 -5.31 -27.88 -4.76
N ASP A 238 -4.57 -27.11 -4.00
CA ASP A 238 -5.06 -26.60 -2.74
C ASP A 238 -6.05 -25.45 -2.95
N PHE A 239 -7.10 -25.45 -2.15
CA PHE A 239 -8.07 -24.38 -2.10
C PHE A 239 -7.80 -23.46 -0.93
N VAL A 240 -7.96 -22.17 -1.18
CA VAL A 240 -7.92 -21.13 -0.16
C VAL A 240 -9.24 -20.38 -0.19
N ILE A 241 -9.76 -20.09 0.98
CA ILE A 241 -11.01 -19.34 1.16
C ILE A 241 -10.67 -17.99 1.78
N ASP A 242 -10.98 -16.90 1.08
CA ASP A 242 -10.85 -15.54 1.61
C ASP A 242 -12.26 -14.97 1.84
N MET A 243 -12.68 -14.96 3.12
CA MET A 243 -14.03 -14.57 3.52
C MET A 243 -14.29 -13.06 3.41
N TYR A 244 -13.24 -12.25 3.25
CA TYR A 244 -13.31 -10.79 3.21
C TYR A 244 -12.24 -10.26 2.25
N ALA A 245 -12.35 -10.63 0.98
CA ALA A 245 -11.26 -10.46 0.01
C ALA A 245 -10.87 -9.00 -0.25
N GLY A 246 -11.83 -8.06 -0.13
CA GLY A 246 -11.58 -6.66 -0.47
C GLY A 246 -11.07 -6.53 -1.90
N ILE A 247 -10.03 -5.76 -2.08
CA ILE A 247 -9.31 -5.62 -3.36
C ILE A 247 -8.26 -6.72 -3.58
N GLY A 248 -8.34 -7.84 -2.85
CA GLY A 248 -7.39 -8.94 -2.93
C GLY A 248 -6.19 -8.79 -2.01
N TYR A 249 -6.38 -8.29 -0.80
CA TYR A 249 -5.28 -8.06 0.14
C TYR A 249 -4.43 -9.30 0.39
N PHE A 250 -5.08 -10.45 0.55
CA PHE A 250 -4.44 -11.74 0.80
C PHE A 250 -4.66 -12.72 -0.34
N ALA A 251 -5.83 -12.68 -1.00
CA ALA A 251 -6.18 -13.54 -2.13
C ALA A 251 -5.09 -13.56 -3.22
N LEU A 252 -4.55 -12.39 -3.58
CA LEU A 252 -3.46 -12.27 -4.55
C LEU A 252 -2.17 -12.97 -4.10
N SER A 253 -1.85 -12.96 -2.80
CA SER A 253 -0.69 -13.66 -2.26
C SER A 253 -0.85 -15.17 -2.32
N TYR A 254 -2.04 -15.70 -2.01
CA TYR A 254 -2.33 -17.12 -2.12
C TYR A 254 -2.32 -17.62 -3.58
N LEU A 255 -2.84 -16.81 -4.52
CA LEU A 255 -2.77 -17.10 -5.94
C LEU A 255 -1.33 -17.12 -6.46
N HIS A 256 -0.49 -16.20 -5.98
CA HIS A 256 0.94 -16.19 -6.29
C HIS A 256 1.63 -17.48 -5.82
N ASN A 257 1.19 -18.06 -4.71
CA ASN A 257 1.66 -19.36 -4.20
C ASN A 257 1.08 -20.57 -4.96
N GLY A 258 0.25 -20.36 -5.99
CA GLY A 258 -0.29 -21.42 -6.85
C GLY A 258 -1.63 -22.02 -6.40
N ALA A 259 -2.24 -21.50 -5.34
CA ALA A 259 -3.55 -21.96 -4.88
C ALA A 259 -4.71 -21.57 -5.83
N THR A 260 -5.82 -22.28 -5.72
CA THR A 260 -7.13 -21.82 -6.21
C THR A 260 -7.84 -21.09 -5.08
N VAL A 261 -8.30 -19.85 -5.33
CA VAL A 261 -8.84 -19.00 -4.28
C VAL A 261 -10.33 -18.74 -4.50
N PHE A 262 -11.13 -18.94 -3.45
CA PHE A 262 -12.54 -18.58 -3.37
C PHE A 262 -12.66 -17.33 -2.52
N CYS A 263 -13.19 -16.24 -3.10
CA CYS A 263 -13.24 -14.91 -2.51
C CYS A 263 -14.68 -14.48 -2.26
N TRP A 264 -15.01 -13.96 -1.08
CA TRP A 264 -16.27 -13.28 -0.79
C TRP A 264 -16.03 -11.80 -0.56
N GLU A 265 -16.84 -10.97 -1.22
CA GLU A 265 -16.78 -9.51 -1.07
C GLU A 265 -18.16 -8.91 -1.39
N LEU A 266 -18.59 -7.93 -0.60
CA LEU A 266 -19.87 -7.23 -0.75
C LEU A 266 -19.75 -5.93 -1.54
N ASN A 267 -18.63 -5.22 -1.37
CA ASN A 267 -18.44 -3.93 -2.00
C ASN A 267 -18.12 -4.08 -3.50
N PRO A 268 -19.00 -3.65 -4.41
CA PRO A 268 -18.78 -3.80 -5.84
C PRO A 268 -17.52 -3.08 -6.36
N TRP A 269 -17.10 -2.02 -5.70
CA TRP A 269 -15.86 -1.30 -6.03
C TRP A 269 -14.62 -2.08 -5.61
N SER A 270 -14.70 -2.79 -4.47
CA SER A 270 -13.62 -3.71 -4.07
C SER A 270 -13.52 -4.90 -5.02
N ILE A 271 -14.65 -5.43 -5.48
CA ILE A 271 -14.70 -6.52 -6.46
C ILE A 271 -14.08 -6.08 -7.79
N GLU A 272 -14.39 -4.87 -8.29
CA GLU A 272 -13.76 -4.36 -9.51
C GLU A 272 -12.24 -4.12 -9.30
N GLY A 273 -11.82 -3.62 -8.13
CA GLY A 273 -10.40 -3.49 -7.77
C GLY A 273 -9.69 -4.85 -7.72
N LEU A 274 -10.34 -5.85 -7.11
CA LEU A 274 -9.85 -7.24 -7.10
C LEU A 274 -9.69 -7.80 -8.52
N LYS A 275 -10.70 -7.63 -9.36
CA LYS A 275 -10.67 -8.06 -10.77
C LYS A 275 -9.50 -7.42 -11.53
N ARG A 276 -9.30 -6.11 -11.40
CA ARG A 276 -8.18 -5.39 -12.04
C ARG A 276 -6.84 -5.89 -11.51
N GLY A 277 -6.72 -6.06 -10.18
CA GLY A 277 -5.53 -6.62 -9.54
C GLY A 277 -5.22 -8.02 -10.02
N LEU A 278 -6.22 -8.91 -10.07
CA LEU A 278 -6.07 -10.28 -10.58
C LEU A 278 -5.58 -10.30 -12.03
N SER A 279 -6.24 -9.54 -12.90
CA SER A 279 -5.86 -9.47 -14.33
C SER A 279 -4.45 -8.93 -14.52
N ALA A 280 -4.06 -7.88 -13.77
CA ALA A 280 -2.72 -7.30 -13.85
C ALA A 280 -1.60 -8.22 -13.34
N ASN A 281 -1.92 -9.15 -12.43
CA ASN A 281 -0.99 -10.18 -11.95
C ASN A 281 -1.08 -11.50 -12.77
N GLY A 282 -1.83 -11.54 -13.87
CA GLY A 282 -1.90 -12.70 -14.77
C GLY A 282 -2.81 -13.83 -14.30
N HIS A 283 -3.76 -13.57 -13.41
CA HIS A 283 -4.70 -14.55 -12.90
C HIS A 283 -6.05 -14.47 -13.61
N ASN A 284 -6.59 -15.61 -14.03
CA ASN A 284 -7.95 -15.72 -14.56
C ASN A 284 -8.96 -15.83 -13.42
N LEU A 285 -10.07 -15.11 -13.56
CA LEU A 285 -11.11 -15.06 -12.55
C LEU A 285 -12.52 -15.26 -13.14
N ARG A 286 -13.43 -15.71 -12.29
CA ARG A 286 -14.88 -15.69 -12.54
C ARG A 286 -15.58 -15.03 -11.36
N ILE A 287 -16.46 -14.06 -11.65
CA ILE A 287 -17.34 -13.44 -10.67
C ILE A 287 -18.72 -14.11 -10.76
N PHE A 288 -19.27 -14.48 -9.61
CA PHE A 288 -20.62 -14.99 -9.42
C PHE A 288 -21.43 -13.98 -8.63
N GLN A 289 -22.58 -13.61 -9.17
CA GLN A 289 -23.58 -12.83 -8.45
C GLN A 289 -24.42 -13.75 -7.54
N SER A 290 -25.18 -13.18 -6.63
CA SER A 290 -26.01 -13.97 -5.69
C SER A 290 -27.00 -14.92 -6.39
N GLN A 291 -27.52 -14.53 -7.57
CA GLN A 291 -28.44 -15.33 -8.39
C GLN A 291 -27.74 -16.36 -9.29
N ASP A 292 -26.42 -16.29 -9.46
CA ASP A 292 -25.71 -17.22 -10.34
C ASP A 292 -25.59 -18.59 -9.66
N GLU A 293 -25.84 -19.65 -10.41
CA GLU A 293 -25.59 -21.00 -9.92
C GLU A 293 -24.10 -21.33 -9.94
N PHE A 294 -23.64 -21.95 -8.86
CA PHE A 294 -22.30 -22.53 -8.76
C PHE A 294 -22.44 -24.05 -8.63
N THR A 295 -22.17 -24.78 -9.71
CA THR A 295 -22.24 -26.23 -9.77
C THR A 295 -20.86 -26.85 -9.93
N LEU A 296 -20.74 -28.16 -9.60
CA LEU A 296 -19.48 -28.89 -9.77
C LEU A 296 -19.02 -28.91 -11.25
N ASP A 297 -19.97 -29.10 -12.17
CA ASP A 297 -19.68 -29.12 -13.61
C ASP A 297 -19.16 -27.76 -14.07
N ARG A 298 -19.80 -26.67 -13.62
CA ARG A 298 -19.36 -25.31 -13.95
C ARG A 298 -17.98 -25.01 -13.36
N PHE A 299 -17.75 -25.40 -12.11
CA PHE A 299 -16.43 -25.30 -11.48
C PHE A 299 -15.36 -26.03 -12.30
N ASN A 300 -15.60 -27.31 -12.63
CA ASN A 300 -14.66 -28.13 -13.39
C ASN A 300 -14.37 -27.55 -14.79
N GLN A 301 -15.39 -27.02 -15.46
CA GLN A 301 -15.23 -26.34 -16.75
C GLN A 301 -14.30 -25.12 -16.61
N LEU A 302 -14.59 -24.23 -15.66
CA LEU A 302 -13.80 -23.01 -15.44
C LEU A 302 -12.36 -23.33 -15.04
N ARG A 303 -12.13 -24.38 -14.25
CA ARG A 303 -10.79 -24.87 -13.93
C ARG A 303 -10.01 -25.31 -15.18
N LYS A 304 -10.67 -25.99 -16.12
CA LYS A 304 -10.07 -26.37 -17.42
C LYS A 304 -9.76 -25.14 -18.27
N GLU A 305 -10.56 -24.07 -18.16
CA GLU A 305 -10.31 -22.78 -18.81
C GLU A 305 -9.20 -21.97 -18.12
N GLY A 306 -8.60 -22.48 -17.04
CA GLY A 306 -7.50 -21.84 -16.33
C GLY A 306 -7.94 -20.82 -15.29
N VAL A 307 -9.20 -20.80 -14.87
CA VAL A 307 -9.68 -19.93 -13.77
C VAL A 307 -9.09 -20.42 -12.46
N THR A 308 -8.42 -19.51 -11.75
CA THR A 308 -7.81 -19.73 -10.43
C THR A 308 -8.46 -18.93 -9.31
N ALA A 309 -9.23 -17.90 -9.64
CA ALA A 309 -9.95 -17.07 -8.67
C ALA A 309 -11.47 -17.12 -8.93
N PHE A 310 -12.23 -17.54 -7.92
CA PHE A 310 -13.68 -17.60 -7.91
C PHE A 310 -14.19 -16.53 -6.93
N VAL A 311 -14.83 -15.47 -7.44
CA VAL A 311 -15.25 -14.32 -6.64
C VAL A 311 -16.77 -14.35 -6.51
N PHE A 312 -17.28 -14.38 -5.29
CA PHE A 312 -18.70 -14.32 -4.98
C PHE A 312 -19.07 -12.92 -4.48
N ALA A 313 -19.85 -12.22 -5.30
CA ALA A 313 -20.34 -10.87 -5.02
C ALA A 313 -21.56 -10.94 -4.08
N GLU A 314 -21.34 -11.45 -2.89
CA GLU A 314 -22.39 -11.70 -1.89
C GLU A 314 -21.80 -11.85 -0.49
N SER A 315 -22.67 -12.00 0.51
CA SER A 315 -22.24 -12.26 1.88
C SER A 315 -21.57 -13.64 2.03
N ASN A 316 -20.51 -13.71 2.81
CA ASN A 316 -19.81 -14.95 3.15
C ASN A 316 -20.61 -15.93 4.01
N ILE A 317 -21.79 -15.54 4.50
CA ILE A 317 -22.72 -16.48 5.15
C ILE A 317 -23.13 -17.63 4.21
N HIS A 318 -23.10 -17.39 2.88
CA HIS A 318 -23.42 -18.37 1.85
C HIS A 318 -22.23 -19.27 1.47
N ALA A 319 -21.04 -19.05 2.06
CA ALA A 319 -19.83 -19.77 1.66
C ALA A 319 -19.93 -21.29 1.83
N VAL A 320 -20.59 -21.76 2.91
CA VAL A 320 -20.78 -23.19 3.17
C VAL A 320 -21.69 -23.83 2.12
N ASP A 321 -22.76 -23.14 1.73
CA ASP A 321 -23.72 -23.63 0.75
C ASP A 321 -23.11 -23.62 -0.66
N ARG A 322 -22.44 -22.52 -1.04
CA ARG A 322 -21.75 -22.41 -2.33
C ARG A 322 -20.72 -23.52 -2.54
N LEU A 323 -19.89 -23.78 -1.53
CA LEU A 323 -18.85 -24.80 -1.62
C LEU A 323 -19.32 -26.22 -1.30
N SER A 324 -20.62 -26.41 -0.97
CA SER A 324 -21.18 -27.75 -0.71
C SER A 324 -21.17 -28.68 -1.94
N VAL A 325 -21.11 -28.08 -3.13
CA VAL A 325 -21.03 -28.83 -4.41
C VAL A 325 -19.66 -29.48 -4.63
N LEU A 326 -18.63 -29.03 -3.91
CA LEU A 326 -17.29 -29.59 -4.05
C LEU A 326 -17.13 -30.87 -3.21
N ASN A 327 -16.74 -31.95 -3.87
CA ASN A 327 -16.51 -33.24 -3.21
C ASN A 327 -15.10 -33.27 -2.59
N ASN A 328 -15.02 -33.48 -1.27
CA ASN A 328 -13.76 -33.59 -0.53
C ASN A 328 -12.72 -32.49 -0.89
N PRO A 329 -13.07 -31.21 -0.77
CA PRO A 329 -12.18 -30.12 -1.17
C PRO A 329 -10.89 -30.13 -0.33
N LYS A 330 -9.76 -29.84 -0.97
CA LYS A 330 -8.45 -29.68 -0.29
C LYS A 330 -8.32 -28.25 0.21
N ILE A 331 -9.04 -27.86 1.26
CA ILE A 331 -8.98 -26.51 1.82
C ILE A 331 -7.74 -26.39 2.71
N ARG A 332 -6.73 -25.68 2.23
CA ARG A 332 -5.46 -25.47 2.95
C ARG A 332 -5.57 -24.31 3.94
N HIS A 333 -6.14 -23.19 3.50
CA HIS A 333 -6.23 -21.97 4.31
C HIS A 333 -7.62 -21.37 4.23
N ILE A 334 -8.09 -20.82 5.36
CA ILE A 334 -9.29 -19.98 5.44
C ILE A 334 -8.87 -18.65 6.08
N ASN A 335 -8.97 -17.55 5.33
CA ASN A 335 -8.59 -16.23 5.77
C ASN A 335 -9.82 -15.44 6.22
N LEU A 336 -9.80 -14.96 7.47
CA LEU A 336 -10.88 -14.19 8.10
C LEU A 336 -10.40 -12.75 8.32
N GLY A 337 -10.13 -12.04 7.20
CA GLY A 337 -9.39 -10.78 7.16
C GLY A 337 -10.20 -9.52 7.48
N LEU A 338 -11.27 -9.59 8.27
CA LEU A 338 -12.07 -8.44 8.68
C LEU A 338 -11.65 -7.90 10.04
N LEU A 339 -11.56 -6.56 10.16
CA LEU A 339 -11.33 -5.82 11.40
C LEU A 339 -12.57 -4.93 11.69
N PRO A 340 -12.92 -4.61 12.93
CA PRO A 340 -12.18 -4.97 14.15
C PRO A 340 -12.28 -6.45 14.51
N SER A 341 -13.26 -7.19 13.99
CA SER A 341 -13.52 -8.60 14.28
C SER A 341 -14.14 -9.31 13.09
N SER A 342 -13.83 -10.61 12.95
CA SER A 342 -14.38 -11.50 11.92
C SER A 342 -15.36 -12.53 12.49
N ARG A 343 -15.90 -12.33 13.70
CA ARG A 343 -16.69 -13.32 14.46
C ARG A 343 -17.88 -13.90 13.71
N ASP A 344 -18.54 -13.10 12.88
CA ASP A 344 -19.72 -13.51 12.13
C ASP A 344 -19.44 -14.67 11.15
N SER A 345 -18.18 -14.81 10.69
CA SER A 345 -17.78 -15.87 9.76
C SER A 345 -17.18 -17.12 10.44
N TRP A 346 -17.02 -17.13 11.78
CA TRP A 346 -16.33 -18.22 12.47
C TRP A 346 -17.05 -19.57 12.34
N SER A 347 -18.39 -19.55 12.41
CA SER A 347 -19.20 -20.79 12.22
C SER A 347 -19.02 -21.35 10.81
N ALA A 348 -19.10 -20.50 9.79
CA ALA A 348 -18.88 -20.89 8.40
C ALA A 348 -17.45 -21.42 8.19
N ALA A 349 -16.43 -20.76 8.73
CA ALA A 349 -15.04 -21.20 8.64
C ALA A 349 -14.82 -22.58 9.27
N LYS A 350 -15.41 -22.82 10.46
CA LYS A 350 -15.35 -24.12 11.12
C LYS A 350 -15.99 -25.23 10.29
N ASN A 351 -17.17 -24.97 9.73
CA ASN A 351 -17.90 -25.92 8.88
C ASN A 351 -17.12 -26.25 7.60
N LEU A 352 -16.50 -25.25 6.97
CA LEU A 352 -15.68 -25.46 5.78
C LEU A 352 -14.39 -26.23 6.09
N ALA A 353 -13.73 -25.91 7.19
CA ALA A 353 -12.54 -26.65 7.63
C ALA A 353 -12.87 -28.13 7.92
N ALA A 354 -14.04 -28.41 8.52
CA ALA A 354 -14.48 -29.78 8.81
C ALA A 354 -14.75 -30.60 7.54
N LYS A 355 -15.14 -29.95 6.42
CA LYS A 355 -15.36 -30.59 5.11
C LYS A 355 -14.06 -30.82 4.33
N SER A 356 -12.95 -30.31 4.79
CA SER A 356 -11.66 -30.42 4.08
C SER A 356 -11.08 -31.84 4.18
N SER A 357 -10.63 -32.35 3.02
CA SER A 357 -9.91 -33.63 2.96
C SER A 357 -8.48 -33.58 3.53
N ILE A 358 -7.93 -32.37 3.70
CA ILE A 358 -6.59 -32.10 4.26
C ILE A 358 -6.68 -31.28 5.54
N SER A 359 -5.55 -31.10 6.21
CA SER A 359 -5.45 -30.18 7.35
C SER A 359 -5.61 -28.73 6.89
N THR A 360 -6.53 -28.00 7.55
CA THR A 360 -6.83 -26.60 7.24
C THR A 360 -6.28 -25.68 8.33
N THR A 361 -5.61 -24.60 7.95
CA THR A 361 -5.25 -23.51 8.86
C THR A 361 -6.22 -22.35 8.69
N ILE A 362 -6.80 -21.88 9.79
CA ILE A 362 -7.70 -20.71 9.84
C ILE A 362 -6.90 -19.51 10.36
N HIS A 363 -6.89 -18.43 9.61
CA HIS A 363 -6.20 -17.18 9.96
C HIS A 363 -7.22 -16.17 10.47
N VAL A 364 -7.26 -15.96 11.80
CA VAL A 364 -8.25 -15.09 12.45
C VAL A 364 -7.64 -13.74 12.72
N HIS A 365 -8.13 -12.72 12.01
CA HIS A 365 -7.75 -11.33 12.24
C HIS A 365 -8.66 -10.70 13.29
N GLU A 366 -8.06 -10.02 14.27
CA GLU A 366 -8.80 -9.35 15.35
C GLU A 366 -8.01 -8.14 15.84
N ASN A 367 -8.72 -7.11 16.33
CA ASN A 367 -8.13 -6.02 17.10
C ASN A 367 -8.25 -6.35 18.60
N VAL A 368 -7.11 -6.55 19.26
CA VAL A 368 -7.06 -7.02 20.64
C VAL A 368 -6.18 -6.12 21.50
N HIS A 369 -6.60 -5.87 22.74
CA HIS A 369 -5.75 -5.19 23.71
C HIS A 369 -4.51 -6.01 24.02
N ILE A 370 -3.34 -5.37 24.15
CA ILE A 370 -2.04 -6.05 24.29
C ILE A 370 -2.02 -7.05 25.47
N GLY A 371 -2.72 -6.75 26.56
CA GLY A 371 -2.83 -7.64 27.73
C GLY A 371 -3.77 -8.84 27.55
N GLU A 372 -4.55 -8.88 26.44
CA GLU A 372 -5.56 -9.92 26.20
C GLU A 372 -5.16 -10.85 25.06
N ILE A 373 -4.01 -10.64 24.41
CA ILE A 373 -3.60 -11.42 23.22
C ILE A 373 -3.53 -12.92 23.54
N ASP A 374 -2.92 -13.30 24.66
CA ASP A 374 -2.79 -14.71 25.05
C ASP A 374 -4.15 -15.35 25.38
N THR A 375 -5.04 -14.59 25.99
CA THR A 375 -6.40 -15.02 26.30
C THR A 375 -7.20 -15.23 25.01
N PHE A 376 -7.11 -14.30 24.06
CA PHE A 376 -7.75 -14.42 22.75
C PHE A 376 -7.18 -15.62 21.98
N ALA A 377 -5.88 -15.82 21.96
CA ALA A 377 -5.26 -17.00 21.32
C ALA A 377 -5.79 -18.31 21.90
N LYS A 378 -5.90 -18.42 23.24
CA LYS A 378 -6.51 -19.60 23.89
C LYS A 378 -7.98 -19.79 23.49
N GLN A 379 -8.75 -18.71 23.38
CA GLN A 379 -10.14 -18.79 22.89
C GLN A 379 -10.21 -19.34 21.47
N MET A 380 -9.30 -18.91 20.58
CA MET A 380 -9.22 -19.43 19.22
C MET A 380 -8.84 -20.92 19.21
N GLY A 381 -7.98 -21.34 20.14
CA GLY A 381 -7.67 -22.76 20.35
C GLY A 381 -8.89 -23.60 20.72
N VAL A 382 -9.74 -23.08 21.60
CA VAL A 382 -11.02 -23.74 21.96
C VAL A 382 -11.99 -23.77 20.78
N GLN A 383 -12.08 -22.64 20.05
CA GLN A 383 -13.03 -22.46 18.96
C GLN A 383 -12.73 -23.35 17.74
N PHE A 384 -11.45 -23.43 17.34
CA PHE A 384 -11.08 -24.02 16.05
C PHE A 384 -10.14 -25.22 16.15
N GLY A 385 -9.19 -25.23 17.11
CA GLY A 385 -8.22 -26.33 17.18
C GLY A 385 -6.90 -25.93 17.83
N THR A 386 -5.78 -26.28 17.21
CA THR A 386 -4.45 -26.01 17.78
C THR A 386 -3.93 -24.67 17.26
N VAL A 387 -3.63 -23.73 18.16
CA VAL A 387 -2.98 -22.47 17.80
C VAL A 387 -1.51 -22.77 17.45
N GLU A 388 -1.12 -22.43 16.22
CA GLU A 388 0.23 -22.63 15.71
C GLU A 388 1.07 -21.36 15.78
N HIS A 389 0.44 -20.18 15.59
CA HIS A 389 1.15 -18.91 15.58
C HIS A 389 0.24 -17.73 15.95
N VAL A 390 0.83 -16.69 16.54
CA VAL A 390 0.19 -15.39 16.77
C VAL A 390 1.07 -14.29 16.19
N GLU A 391 0.61 -13.64 15.14
CA GLU A 391 1.32 -12.53 14.48
C GLU A 391 0.79 -11.17 14.95
N LYS A 392 1.68 -10.31 15.45
CA LYS A 392 1.38 -8.91 15.72
C LYS A 392 1.66 -8.07 14.46
N VAL A 393 0.61 -7.70 13.74
CA VAL A 393 0.73 -7.03 12.43
C VAL A 393 1.07 -5.56 12.58
N LYS A 394 0.27 -4.82 13.35
CA LYS A 394 0.43 -3.37 13.59
C LYS A 394 -0.39 -2.91 14.78
N THR A 395 -0.03 -1.77 15.35
CA THR A 395 -0.91 -1.07 16.30
C THR A 395 -2.09 -0.45 15.54
N PHE A 396 -3.29 -0.58 16.10
CA PHE A 396 -4.52 0.04 15.60
C PHE A 396 -4.85 1.33 16.37
N ALA A 397 -4.71 1.29 17.69
CA ALA A 397 -4.87 2.40 18.62
C ALA A 397 -3.89 2.19 19.79
N PRO A 398 -3.75 3.14 20.74
CA PRO A 398 -2.98 2.91 21.95
C PRO A 398 -3.39 1.58 22.60
N ASP A 399 -2.41 0.71 22.85
CA ASP A 399 -2.55 -0.62 23.44
C ASP A 399 -3.45 -1.63 22.69
N ILE A 400 -4.03 -1.26 21.55
CA ILE A 400 -4.81 -2.16 20.68
C ILE A 400 -3.97 -2.57 19.49
N TRP A 401 -3.82 -3.88 19.32
CA TRP A 401 -3.08 -4.49 18.22
C TRP A 401 -4.00 -5.20 17.25
N HIS A 402 -3.76 -4.97 15.96
CA HIS A 402 -4.19 -5.92 14.94
C HIS A 402 -3.28 -7.14 15.02
N ILE A 403 -3.88 -8.27 15.38
CA ILE A 403 -3.20 -9.56 15.41
C ILE A 403 -3.81 -10.52 14.40
N VAL A 404 -3.06 -11.57 14.05
CA VAL A 404 -3.55 -12.74 13.34
C VAL A 404 -3.21 -13.98 14.15
N VAL A 405 -4.22 -14.79 14.44
CA VAL A 405 -4.04 -16.10 15.11
C VAL A 405 -4.20 -17.19 14.07
N ASP A 406 -3.15 -17.95 13.83
CA ASP A 406 -3.17 -19.10 12.95
C ASP A 406 -3.56 -20.34 13.76
N VAL A 407 -4.67 -20.95 13.39
CA VAL A 407 -5.21 -22.11 14.09
C VAL A 407 -5.37 -23.27 13.12
N LYS A 408 -4.69 -24.37 13.42
CA LYS A 408 -4.90 -25.65 12.75
C LYS A 408 -6.22 -26.25 13.20
N ALA A 409 -7.16 -26.35 12.28
CA ALA A 409 -8.51 -26.82 12.58
C ALA A 409 -8.50 -28.29 13.04
N LYS A 410 -9.33 -28.60 14.04
CA LYS A 410 -9.58 -29.98 14.44
C LYS A 410 -10.28 -30.71 13.29
N LYS A 411 -9.78 -31.87 12.90
CA LYS A 411 -10.56 -32.82 12.10
C LYS A 411 -11.62 -33.43 13.00
N ASN A 412 -12.86 -33.52 12.51
CA ASN A 412 -13.83 -34.38 13.17
C ASN A 412 -13.28 -35.81 13.06
N GLU A 413 -12.97 -36.43 14.18
CA GLU A 413 -12.77 -37.87 14.22
C GLU A 413 -14.12 -38.50 13.89
N ASN A 414 -14.24 -39.08 12.68
CA ASN A 414 -15.39 -39.89 12.28
C ASN A 414 -15.32 -41.23 12.99
#